data_36b1a6053c235c2ef9813cce5b4f5ce0
#
_entry.id   36b1a6053c235c2ef9813cce5b4f5ce0
#
_cell.length_a   1.000
_cell.length_b   1.000
_cell.length_c   1.000
_cell.angle_alpha   90.00
_cell.angle_beta   90.00
_cell.angle_gamma   90.00
#
_symmetry.space_group_name_H-M   'P 1'
#
loop_
_entity.id
_entity.type
_entity.pdbx_description
1 polymer ?
#
loop_
_entity_poly.entity_id
_entity_poly.type
_entity_poly.pdbx_seq_one_letter_code
_entity_poly.pdbx_strand_id
1 'polypeptide(L)'
;NRALSVIVGGLGMGFTADAALNDPRIESLIIVEKLAPVIGWHERGLIPLGKRLGGDPKCRFVEGDFFQMAAGKAGFDPAESARKFDAILLDIDHAPDFHLAPAHAGFYQPEGLVQLQQHLTDGGVFALWSNNPPDAAFTARLQTVFRSANAVDVPFYNPLQDRDFIQSIYIAHR
;
A
#
# COMPACT_ATOMS: atom_id res chain seq x y z
N ASN A 1 1.13 -5.14 23.62
CA ASN A 1 0.85 -4.40 22.38
C ASN A 1 2.20 -4.11 21.73
N ARG A 2 2.49 -4.76 20.61
CA ARG A 2 3.73 -4.55 19.86
C ARG A 2 3.57 -3.28 19.00
N ALA A 3 4.59 -2.43 18.98
CA ALA A 3 4.73 -1.34 18.03
C ALA A 3 4.79 -1.83 16.58
N LEU A 4 4.15 -1.12 15.66
CA LEU A 4 4.06 -1.48 14.26
C LEU A 4 4.75 -0.42 13.38
N SER A 5 5.53 -0.92 12.42
CA SER A 5 6.08 -0.12 11.31
C SER A 5 5.34 -0.46 10.02
N VAL A 6 4.82 0.55 9.33
CA VAL A 6 3.95 0.37 8.17
C VAL A 6 4.45 1.17 6.97
N ILE A 7 4.31 0.58 5.78
CA ILE A 7 4.45 1.26 4.49
C ILE A 7 3.08 1.47 3.87
N VAL A 8 2.86 2.64 3.29
CA VAL A 8 1.78 2.89 2.33
C VAL A 8 2.40 3.20 0.97
N GLY A 9 2.05 2.42 -0.03
CA GLY A 9 2.38 2.69 -1.43
C GLY A 9 1.25 3.49 -2.08
N GLY A 10 1.56 4.72 -2.48
CA GLY A 10 0.60 5.70 -2.98
C GLY A 10 0.11 6.65 -1.88
N LEU A 11 0.33 7.95 -2.08
CA LEU A 11 -0.13 8.99 -1.16
C LEU A 11 -1.53 9.49 -1.56
N GLY A 12 -1.73 9.80 -2.84
CA GLY A 12 -3.00 10.34 -3.34
C GLY A 12 -3.52 11.47 -2.46
N MET A 13 -4.78 11.36 -1.99
CA MET A 13 -5.40 12.28 -1.04
C MET A 13 -5.08 11.97 0.43
N GLY A 14 -4.38 10.86 0.71
CA GLY A 14 -3.91 10.48 2.04
C GLY A 14 -4.86 9.61 2.87
N PHE A 15 -5.98 9.14 2.31
CA PHE A 15 -6.98 8.39 3.09
C PHE A 15 -6.47 7.07 3.64
N THR A 16 -5.72 6.29 2.86
CA THR A 16 -5.14 5.03 3.31
C THR A 16 -4.13 5.26 4.45
N ALA A 17 -3.30 6.29 4.33
CA ALA A 17 -2.35 6.67 5.36
C ALA A 17 -3.04 7.17 6.64
N ASP A 18 -4.07 8.00 6.51
CA ASP A 18 -4.86 8.50 7.64
C ASP A 18 -5.56 7.35 8.37
N ALA A 19 -6.17 6.43 7.64
CA ALA A 19 -6.80 5.25 8.21
C ALA A 19 -5.78 4.38 8.98
N ALA A 20 -4.57 4.20 8.43
CA ALA A 20 -3.50 3.48 9.11
C ALA A 20 -3.10 4.17 10.43
N LEU A 21 -2.90 5.49 10.43
CA LEU A 21 -2.53 6.26 11.63
C LEU A 21 -3.57 6.23 12.76
N ASN A 22 -4.79 5.82 12.49
CA ASN A 22 -5.81 5.63 13.53
C ASN A 22 -5.57 4.38 14.40
N ASP A 23 -4.71 3.45 13.98
CA ASP A 23 -4.28 2.35 14.86
C ASP A 23 -3.20 2.86 15.84
N PRO A 24 -3.47 2.86 17.16
CA PRO A 24 -2.55 3.40 18.16
C PRO A 24 -1.23 2.62 18.26
N ARG A 25 -1.16 1.41 17.70
CA ARG A 25 0.06 0.61 17.68
C ARG A 25 1.08 1.08 16.65
N ILE A 26 0.66 1.90 15.66
CA ILE A 26 1.57 2.40 14.65
C ILE A 26 2.49 3.44 15.27
N GLU A 27 3.79 3.18 15.21
CA GLU A 27 4.86 4.07 15.65
C GLU A 27 5.67 4.66 14.49
N SER A 28 5.61 4.02 13.32
CA SER A 28 6.28 4.49 12.11
C SER A 28 5.44 4.20 10.88
N LEU A 29 5.11 5.23 10.13
CA LEU A 29 4.43 5.16 8.84
C LEU A 29 5.29 5.84 7.78
N ILE A 30 5.72 5.08 6.77
CA ILE A 30 6.38 5.62 5.58
C ILE A 30 5.38 5.57 4.43
N ILE A 31 5.20 6.68 3.74
CA ILE A 31 4.35 6.79 2.57
C ILE A 31 5.24 7.03 1.36
N VAL A 32 5.23 6.09 0.43
CA VAL A 32 6.00 6.18 -0.82
C VAL A 32 5.12 6.77 -1.91
N GLU A 33 5.54 7.90 -2.46
CA GLU A 33 4.85 8.60 -3.55
C GLU A 33 5.85 8.98 -4.64
N LYS A 34 5.50 8.70 -5.90
CA LYS A 34 6.38 8.97 -7.03
C LYS A 34 6.34 10.42 -7.48
N LEU A 35 5.21 11.08 -7.27
CA LEU A 35 4.95 12.43 -7.78
C LEU A 35 5.28 13.48 -6.71
N ALA A 36 6.45 14.12 -6.82
CA ALA A 36 6.84 15.22 -5.93
C ALA A 36 5.77 16.31 -5.76
N PRO A 37 4.98 16.70 -6.79
CA PRO A 37 3.89 17.65 -6.60
C PRO A 37 2.82 17.19 -5.60
N VAL A 38 2.49 15.88 -5.56
CA VAL A 38 1.51 15.31 -4.61
C VAL A 38 2.03 15.43 -3.19
N ILE A 39 3.30 15.08 -2.96
CA ILE A 39 3.96 15.30 -1.66
C ILE A 39 3.90 16.78 -1.28
N GLY A 40 4.28 17.67 -2.19
CA GLY A 40 4.26 19.12 -1.95
C GLY A 40 2.87 19.69 -1.65
N TRP A 41 1.79 19.10 -2.15
CA TRP A 41 0.42 19.51 -1.78
C TRP A 41 0.10 19.15 -0.33
N HIS A 42 0.54 17.98 0.14
CA HIS A 42 0.40 17.58 1.54
C HIS A 42 1.22 18.48 2.46
N GLU A 43 2.51 18.67 2.18
CA GLU A 43 3.40 19.49 2.99
C GLU A 43 2.92 20.94 3.13
N ARG A 44 2.37 21.50 2.06
CA ARG A 44 1.80 22.86 2.06
C ARG A 44 0.38 22.94 2.63
N GLY A 45 -0.22 21.79 2.98
CA GLY A 45 -1.58 21.73 3.51
C GLY A 45 -2.66 22.18 2.52
N LEU A 46 -2.42 21.98 1.21
CA LEU A 46 -3.35 22.35 0.13
C LEU A 46 -4.50 21.37 -0.06
N ILE A 47 -4.41 20.21 0.57
CA ILE A 47 -5.42 19.16 0.52
C ILE A 47 -5.86 18.78 1.94
N PRO A 48 -7.08 18.24 2.12
CA PRO A 48 -7.72 18.10 3.43
C PRO A 48 -6.86 17.40 4.49
N LEU A 49 -6.18 16.30 4.13
CA LEU A 49 -5.36 15.52 5.06
C LEU A 49 -3.89 15.98 5.13
N GLY A 50 -3.49 16.99 4.35
CA GLY A 50 -2.09 17.42 4.24
C GLY A 50 -1.49 17.82 5.59
N LYS A 51 -2.17 18.70 6.35
CA LYS A 51 -1.68 19.13 7.66
C LYS A 51 -1.64 17.99 8.69
N ARG A 52 -2.58 17.05 8.64
CA ARG A 52 -2.61 15.92 9.55
C ARG A 52 -1.45 14.97 9.28
N LEU A 53 -1.25 14.56 8.04
CA LEU A 53 -0.18 13.63 7.68
C LEU A 53 1.21 14.27 7.79
N GLY A 54 1.37 15.48 7.27
CA GLY A 54 2.65 16.18 7.32
C GLY A 54 3.05 16.66 8.72
N GLY A 55 2.08 16.81 9.64
CA GLY A 55 2.32 17.21 11.04
C GLY A 55 2.45 16.04 12.03
N ASP A 56 2.15 14.81 11.62
CA ASP A 56 2.27 13.65 12.51
C ASP A 56 3.72 13.17 12.58
N PRO A 57 4.36 13.15 13.76
CA PRO A 57 5.77 12.75 13.90
C PRO A 57 6.05 11.29 13.52
N LYS A 58 5.03 10.47 13.45
CA LYS A 58 5.13 9.06 13.04
C LYS A 58 5.11 8.90 11.53
N CYS A 59 4.65 9.92 10.78
CA CYS A 59 4.43 9.89 9.35
C CYS A 59 5.60 10.54 8.60
N ARG A 60 6.09 9.87 7.57
CA ARG A 60 7.14 10.39 6.70
C ARG A 60 6.84 10.11 5.24
N PHE A 61 6.92 11.14 4.41
CA PHE A 61 6.85 11.01 2.96
C PHE A 61 8.22 10.63 2.40
N VAL A 62 8.22 9.70 1.45
CA VAL A 62 9.40 9.29 0.69
C VAL A 62 9.06 9.41 -0.79
N GLU A 63 9.76 10.32 -1.48
CA GLU A 63 9.66 10.42 -2.92
C GLU A 63 10.37 9.22 -3.55
N GLY A 64 9.64 8.42 -4.32
CA GLY A 64 10.19 7.22 -4.96
C GLY A 64 9.15 6.40 -5.71
N ASP A 65 9.63 5.53 -6.58
CA ASP A 65 8.80 4.55 -7.27
C ASP A 65 8.63 3.31 -6.40
N PHE A 66 7.42 3.10 -5.88
CA PHE A 66 7.11 1.98 -5.00
C PHE A 66 7.51 0.62 -5.60
N PHE A 67 7.23 0.41 -6.88
CA PHE A 67 7.49 -0.87 -7.55
C PHE A 67 8.98 -1.13 -7.72
N GLN A 68 9.76 -0.09 -8.02
CA GLN A 68 11.22 -0.19 -8.07
C GLN A 68 11.82 -0.44 -6.67
N MET A 69 11.29 0.22 -5.65
CA MET A 69 11.74 0.04 -4.26
C MET A 69 11.38 -1.37 -3.75
N ALA A 70 10.20 -1.89 -4.09
CA ALA A 70 9.77 -3.25 -3.77
C ALA A 70 10.66 -4.32 -4.41
N ALA A 71 11.13 -4.09 -5.64
CA ALA A 71 12.07 -4.98 -6.33
C ALA A 71 13.52 -4.85 -5.83
N GLY A 72 13.85 -3.72 -5.21
CA GLY A 72 15.21 -3.38 -4.77
C GLY A 72 15.54 -3.94 -3.38
N LYS A 73 16.78 -4.38 -3.18
CA LYS A 73 17.25 -4.86 -1.87
C LYS A 73 17.34 -3.77 -0.79
N ALA A 74 17.45 -2.50 -1.19
CA ALA A 74 17.49 -1.37 -0.26
C ALA A 74 16.15 -1.15 0.46
N GLY A 75 15.03 -1.50 -0.20
CA GLY A 75 13.68 -1.39 0.35
C GLY A 75 13.15 0.04 0.37
N PHE A 76 12.28 0.33 1.32
CA PHE A 76 11.44 1.52 1.34
C PHE A 76 11.94 2.66 2.23
N ASP A 77 12.94 2.40 3.08
CA ASP A 77 13.46 3.41 3.99
C ASP A 77 14.86 3.91 3.54
N PRO A 78 14.96 5.14 3.00
CA PRO A 78 16.26 5.70 2.63
C PRO A 78 17.22 5.89 3.79
N ALA A 79 16.71 5.97 5.03
CA ALA A 79 17.53 6.13 6.23
C ALA A 79 18.02 4.79 6.79
N GLU A 80 17.33 3.68 6.46
CA GLU A 80 17.64 2.35 6.98
C GLU A 80 17.47 1.30 5.89
N SER A 81 18.55 0.99 5.18
CA SER A 81 18.54 0.00 4.08
C SER A 81 18.09 -1.37 4.58
N ALA A 82 17.27 -2.05 3.77
CA ALA A 82 16.70 -3.37 4.06
C ALA A 82 15.84 -3.46 5.33
N ARG A 83 15.36 -2.33 5.84
CA ARG A 83 14.38 -2.30 6.93
C ARG A 83 13.14 -3.11 6.56
N LYS A 84 12.64 -3.89 7.53
CA LYS A 84 11.41 -4.67 7.38
C LYS A 84 10.24 -4.02 8.10
N PHE A 85 9.04 -4.29 7.58
CA PHE A 85 7.80 -3.66 8.03
C PHE A 85 6.77 -4.70 8.46
N ASP A 86 5.91 -4.34 9.40
CA ASP A 86 4.82 -5.20 9.89
C ASP A 86 3.64 -5.22 8.93
N ALA A 87 3.47 -4.14 8.16
CA ALA A 87 2.49 -4.12 7.08
C ALA A 87 2.98 -3.28 5.90
N ILE A 88 2.56 -3.69 4.70
CA ILE A 88 2.70 -2.93 3.46
C ILE A 88 1.30 -2.82 2.84
N LEU A 89 0.80 -1.59 2.72
CA LEU A 89 -0.52 -1.27 2.18
C LEU A 89 -0.33 -0.62 0.81
N LEU A 90 -0.82 -1.24 -0.24
CA LEU A 90 -0.66 -0.76 -1.62
C LEU A 90 -1.97 -0.21 -2.17
N ASP A 91 -1.95 1.05 -2.59
CA ASP A 91 -3.08 1.81 -3.14
C ASP A 91 -2.60 2.71 -4.29
N ILE A 92 -2.13 2.09 -5.39
CA ILE A 92 -1.58 2.79 -6.57
C ILE A 92 -2.36 2.44 -7.82
N ASP A 93 -2.33 1.16 -8.24
CA ASP A 93 -2.97 0.70 -9.46
C ASP A 93 -4.47 0.44 -9.25
N HIS A 94 -5.24 0.48 -10.33
CA HIS A 94 -6.70 0.28 -10.24
C HIS A 94 -7.08 -1.16 -9.85
N ALA A 95 -6.31 -2.13 -10.33
CA ALA A 95 -6.49 -3.55 -10.03
C ALA A 95 -5.20 -4.32 -10.37
N PRO A 96 -5.05 -5.59 -9.89
CA PRO A 96 -3.89 -6.43 -10.22
C PRO A 96 -3.66 -6.69 -11.70
N ASP A 97 -4.68 -6.48 -12.53
CA ASP A 97 -4.67 -6.64 -13.99
C ASP A 97 -4.90 -5.31 -14.74
N PHE A 98 -5.08 -4.19 -14.02
CA PHE A 98 -5.29 -2.87 -14.60
C PHE A 98 -4.34 -1.84 -13.96
N HIS A 99 -3.18 -1.69 -14.57
CA HIS A 99 -2.06 -0.90 -14.05
C HIS A 99 -2.04 0.52 -14.62
N LEU A 100 -1.58 1.48 -13.83
CA LEU A 100 -1.30 2.85 -14.28
C LEU A 100 -0.14 2.91 -15.29
N ALA A 101 0.78 1.95 -15.23
CA ALA A 101 1.88 1.82 -16.17
C ALA A 101 2.18 0.35 -16.49
N PRO A 102 2.53 0.01 -17.75
CA PRO A 102 2.87 -1.37 -18.13
C PRO A 102 4.04 -1.96 -17.31
N ALA A 103 4.96 -1.12 -16.84
CA ALA A 103 6.09 -1.54 -16.02
C ALA A 103 5.69 -2.15 -14.67
N HIS A 104 4.46 -1.87 -14.16
CA HIS A 104 3.98 -2.41 -12.89
C HIS A 104 3.58 -3.90 -12.99
N ALA A 105 3.31 -4.41 -14.21
CA ALA A 105 2.78 -5.76 -14.41
C ALA A 105 3.65 -6.86 -13.75
N GLY A 106 4.96 -6.71 -13.77
CA GLY A 106 5.90 -7.66 -13.16
C GLY A 106 5.79 -7.77 -11.65
N PHE A 107 5.36 -6.71 -10.98
CA PHE A 107 5.14 -6.70 -9.53
C PHE A 107 4.04 -7.68 -9.11
N TYR A 108 2.97 -7.80 -9.90
CA TYR A 108 1.81 -8.65 -9.64
C TYR A 108 2.04 -10.12 -10.01
N GLN A 109 3.23 -10.49 -10.51
CA GLN A 109 3.64 -11.86 -10.78
C GLN A 109 4.32 -12.48 -9.54
N PRO A 110 4.42 -13.81 -9.44
CA PRO A 110 5.03 -14.46 -8.28
C PRO A 110 6.42 -13.93 -7.94
N GLU A 111 7.25 -13.63 -8.94
CA GLU A 111 8.61 -13.11 -8.74
C GLU A 111 8.61 -11.73 -8.07
N GLY A 112 7.73 -10.81 -8.51
CA GLY A 112 7.58 -9.48 -7.91
C GLY A 112 7.01 -9.56 -6.49
N LEU A 113 6.06 -10.46 -6.26
CA LEU A 113 5.48 -10.70 -4.93
C LEU A 113 6.49 -11.32 -3.96
N VAL A 114 7.39 -12.19 -4.43
CA VAL A 114 8.52 -12.72 -3.63
C VAL A 114 9.49 -11.59 -3.24
N GLN A 115 9.77 -10.66 -4.17
CA GLN A 115 10.60 -9.50 -3.86
C GLN A 115 9.94 -8.61 -2.81
N LEU A 116 8.65 -8.30 -2.95
CA LEU A 116 7.90 -7.54 -1.95
C LEU A 116 7.93 -8.21 -0.58
N GLN A 117 7.70 -9.54 -0.52
CA GLN A 117 7.65 -10.30 0.73
C GLN A 117 8.93 -10.16 1.57
N GLN A 118 10.08 -9.93 0.93
CA GLN A 118 11.37 -9.76 1.62
C GLN A 118 11.39 -8.53 2.55
N HIS A 119 10.56 -7.52 2.27
CA HIS A 119 10.43 -6.30 3.06
C HIS A 119 9.47 -6.41 4.24
N LEU A 120 8.77 -7.54 4.38
CA LEU A 120 7.91 -7.80 5.54
C LEU A 120 8.69 -8.48 6.67
N THR A 121 8.31 -8.21 7.90
CA THR A 121 8.71 -9.00 9.08
C THR A 121 8.08 -10.39 9.03
N ASP A 122 8.57 -11.33 9.83
CA ASP A 122 7.90 -12.63 9.98
C ASP A 122 6.51 -12.43 10.59
N GLY A 123 5.49 -12.94 9.91
CA GLY A 123 4.08 -12.69 10.24
C GLY A 123 3.56 -11.32 9.81
N GLY A 124 4.34 -10.56 9.04
CA GLY A 124 3.91 -9.29 8.45
C GLY A 124 2.82 -9.47 7.39
N VAL A 125 2.12 -8.39 7.08
CA VAL A 125 0.93 -8.37 6.22
C VAL A 125 1.16 -7.51 4.99
N PHE A 126 0.84 -8.04 3.82
CA PHE A 126 0.63 -7.26 2.61
C PHE A 126 -0.86 -7.09 2.38
N ALA A 127 -1.31 -5.85 2.16
CA ALA A 127 -2.68 -5.55 1.74
C ALA A 127 -2.66 -4.71 0.47
N LEU A 128 -3.54 -5.06 -0.47
CA LEU A 128 -3.69 -4.39 -1.76
C LEU A 128 -5.16 -4.02 -1.97
N TRP A 129 -5.43 -2.75 -2.23
CA TRP A 129 -6.74 -2.30 -2.69
C TRP A 129 -6.91 -2.54 -4.19
N SER A 130 -8.14 -2.89 -4.59
CA SER A 130 -8.55 -3.05 -6.00
C SER A 130 -9.92 -2.45 -6.23
N ASN A 131 -10.05 -1.73 -7.33
CA ASN A 131 -11.33 -1.14 -7.78
C ASN A 131 -12.33 -2.20 -8.29
N ASN A 132 -11.87 -3.42 -8.51
CA ASN A 132 -12.68 -4.53 -9.00
C ASN A 132 -13.07 -5.49 -7.87
N PRO A 133 -14.15 -6.28 -8.05
CA PRO A 133 -14.43 -7.43 -7.19
C PRO A 133 -13.22 -8.39 -7.09
N PRO A 134 -13.20 -9.28 -6.08
CA PRO A 134 -12.10 -10.23 -5.91
C PRO A 134 -11.83 -11.08 -7.15
N ASP A 135 -10.56 -11.10 -7.57
CA ASP A 135 -10.07 -12.00 -8.61
C ASP A 135 -9.46 -13.26 -7.99
N ALA A 136 -10.08 -14.41 -8.28
CA ALA A 136 -9.62 -15.70 -7.78
C ALA A 136 -8.22 -16.07 -8.30
N ALA A 137 -7.87 -15.67 -9.54
CA ALA A 137 -6.57 -15.97 -10.12
C ALA A 137 -5.45 -15.18 -9.40
N PHE A 138 -5.67 -13.92 -9.07
CA PHE A 138 -4.72 -13.14 -8.29
C PHE A 138 -4.62 -13.63 -6.84
N THR A 139 -5.76 -13.98 -6.23
CA THR A 139 -5.76 -14.59 -4.88
C THR A 139 -4.95 -15.88 -4.86
N ALA A 140 -5.12 -16.77 -5.84
CA ALA A 140 -4.33 -17.99 -5.97
C ALA A 140 -2.84 -17.69 -6.16
N ARG A 141 -2.50 -16.64 -6.93
CA ARG A 141 -1.11 -16.21 -7.12
C ARG A 141 -0.48 -15.74 -5.82
N LEU A 142 -1.19 -14.95 -5.01
CA LEU A 142 -0.72 -14.57 -3.67
C LEU A 142 -0.46 -15.80 -2.79
N GLN A 143 -1.33 -16.82 -2.86
CA GLN A 143 -1.20 -18.06 -2.08
C GLN A 143 0.02 -18.90 -2.49
N THR A 144 0.59 -18.70 -3.69
CA THR A 144 1.85 -19.39 -4.06
C THR A 144 3.08 -18.78 -3.40
N VAL A 145 2.98 -17.53 -2.90
CA VAL A 145 4.10 -16.78 -2.32
C VAL A 145 3.95 -16.61 -0.82
N PHE A 146 2.75 -16.28 -0.34
CA PHE A 146 2.46 -16.00 1.05
C PHE A 146 1.92 -17.24 1.77
N ARG A 147 2.13 -17.31 3.09
CA ARG A 147 1.62 -18.41 3.92
C ARG A 147 0.10 -18.55 3.83
N SER A 148 -0.60 -17.44 3.75
CA SER A 148 -2.04 -17.38 3.50
C SER A 148 -2.39 -16.10 2.77
N ALA A 149 -3.41 -16.16 1.92
CA ALA A 149 -3.98 -14.98 1.29
C ALA A 149 -5.48 -15.19 1.04
N ASN A 150 -6.22 -14.10 1.16
CA ASN A 150 -7.64 -14.01 0.84
C ASN A 150 -7.95 -12.64 0.25
N ALA A 151 -9.11 -12.52 -0.38
CA ALA A 151 -9.70 -11.26 -0.79
C ALA A 151 -11.01 -11.03 -0.05
N VAL A 152 -11.29 -9.78 0.29
CA VAL A 152 -12.48 -9.34 1.02
C VAL A 152 -13.25 -8.36 0.15
N ASP A 153 -14.55 -8.58 0.00
CA ASP A 153 -15.45 -7.63 -0.65
C ASP A 153 -15.59 -6.35 0.19
N VAL A 154 -15.55 -5.21 -0.50
CA VAL A 154 -15.83 -3.90 0.06
C VAL A 154 -16.99 -3.27 -0.71
N PRO A 155 -18.23 -3.60 -0.35
CA PRO A 155 -19.40 -3.03 -1.03
C PRO A 155 -19.60 -1.57 -0.59
N PHE A 156 -19.99 -0.72 -1.56
CA PHE A 156 -20.40 0.66 -1.29
C PHE A 156 -21.38 1.15 -2.36
N TYR A 157 -22.27 2.05 -1.95
CA TYR A 157 -23.16 2.75 -2.86
C TYR A 157 -22.44 3.93 -3.51
N ASN A 158 -22.46 4.01 -4.85
CA ASN A 158 -21.92 5.15 -5.58
C ASN A 158 -23.02 6.12 -5.97
N PRO A 159 -23.15 7.27 -5.28
CA PRO A 159 -24.23 8.22 -5.53
C PRO A 159 -24.13 8.92 -6.89
N LEU A 160 -22.95 8.94 -7.51
CA LEU A 160 -22.75 9.56 -8.83
C LEU A 160 -23.28 8.68 -9.97
N GLN A 161 -23.35 7.37 -9.75
CA GLN A 161 -23.83 6.39 -10.74
C GLN A 161 -25.13 5.71 -10.31
N ASP A 162 -25.66 6.07 -9.13
CA ASP A 162 -26.90 5.56 -8.55
C ASP A 162 -26.96 4.01 -8.54
N ARG A 163 -25.87 3.38 -8.08
CA ARG A 163 -25.76 1.92 -7.99
C ARG A 163 -24.73 1.48 -6.95
N ASP A 164 -24.87 0.22 -6.52
CA ASP A 164 -23.86 -0.44 -5.70
C ASP A 164 -22.65 -0.85 -6.53
N PHE A 165 -21.48 -0.74 -5.89
CA PHE A 165 -20.19 -1.22 -6.37
C PHE A 165 -19.57 -2.16 -5.34
N ILE A 166 -18.76 -3.08 -5.83
CA ILE A 166 -17.91 -3.92 -5.01
C ILE A 166 -16.47 -3.66 -5.41
N GLN A 167 -15.69 -3.17 -4.48
CA GLN A 167 -14.23 -3.14 -4.52
C GLN A 167 -13.70 -4.34 -3.74
N SER A 168 -12.40 -4.53 -3.72
CA SER A 168 -11.81 -5.58 -2.91
C SER A 168 -10.50 -5.15 -2.24
N ILE A 169 -10.21 -5.81 -1.12
CA ILE A 169 -8.91 -5.76 -0.48
C ILE A 169 -8.36 -7.17 -0.43
N TYR A 170 -7.20 -7.37 -1.05
CA TYR A 170 -6.43 -8.59 -0.89
C TYR A 170 -5.56 -8.48 0.34
N ILE A 171 -5.53 -9.53 1.16
CA ILE A 171 -4.76 -9.58 2.41
C ILE A 171 -3.91 -10.85 2.35
N ALA A 172 -2.59 -10.69 2.47
CA ALA A 172 -1.64 -11.79 2.42
C ALA A 172 -0.67 -11.75 3.60
N HIS A 173 -0.45 -12.87 4.26
CA HIS A 173 0.42 -13.01 5.43
C HIS A 173 1.71 -13.73 5.07
N ARG A 174 2.84 -13.12 5.45
CA ARG A 174 4.16 -13.74 5.35
C ARG A 174 4.32 -14.93 6.30
#